data_34a161e961773d97d4cf9f518a74f8d2
#
_entry.id   34a161e961773d97d4cf9f518a74f8d2
#
_cell.length_a   1.000
_cell.length_b   1.000
_cell.length_c   1.000
_cell.angle_alpha   90.00
_cell.angle_beta   90.00
_cell.angle_gamma   90.00
#
_symmetry.space_group_name_H-M   'P 1'
#
loop_
_entity.id
_entity.type
_entity.pdbx_description
1 polymer ?
#
loop_
_entity_poly.entity_id
_entity_poly.type
_entity_poly.pdbx_seq_one_letter_code
_entity_poly.pdbx_strand_id
1 'polypeptide(L)'
;MAEIKVQSEITGKVWAIEARVGDSLEEEDTIIVLESMKMEIPVVAPREGSLKEILVAEGDAITEGQDVAIMECYPPSQLRQRGD
;
A
#
# COMPACT_ATOMS: atom_id res chain seq x y z
N MET A 1 -9.69 -15.09 0.12
CA MET A 1 -8.89 -13.87 0.16
C MET A 1 -8.01 -13.81 -1.06
N ALA A 2 -7.75 -12.63 -1.56
CA ALA A 2 -6.99 -12.43 -2.78
C ALA A 2 -5.76 -11.59 -2.50
N GLU A 3 -4.63 -12.00 -3.06
CA GLU A 3 -3.43 -11.16 -3.04
C GLU A 3 -3.53 -10.14 -4.15
N ILE A 4 -3.21 -8.90 -3.81
CA ILE A 4 -3.10 -7.84 -4.79
C ILE A 4 -1.78 -7.13 -4.61
N LYS A 5 -1.26 -6.62 -5.71
CA LYS A 5 -0.04 -5.84 -5.70
C LYS A 5 -0.40 -4.37 -5.63
N VAL A 6 0.26 -3.65 -4.74
CA VAL A 6 0.08 -2.22 -4.62
C VAL A 6 1.17 -1.58 -5.45
N GLN A 7 0.78 -0.79 -6.45
CA GLN A 7 1.72 -0.20 -7.38
C GLN A 7 1.82 1.29 -7.15
N SER A 8 2.99 1.84 -7.41
CA SER A 8 3.16 3.27 -7.38
C SER A 8 2.57 3.90 -8.63
N GLU A 9 1.86 5.00 -8.46
CA GLU A 9 1.31 5.75 -9.59
C GLU A 9 2.24 6.83 -10.07
N ILE A 10 3.39 6.98 -9.40
CA ILE A 10 4.36 8.02 -9.75
C ILE A 10 5.77 7.47 -9.67
N THR A 11 6.69 8.20 -10.28
CA THR A 11 8.13 7.97 -10.13
C THR A 11 8.62 8.87 -9.02
N GLY A 12 9.35 8.32 -8.07
CA GLY A 12 9.85 9.08 -6.93
C GLY A 12 10.80 8.24 -6.11
N LYS A 13 10.88 8.60 -4.82
CA LYS A 13 11.80 7.93 -3.89
C LYS A 13 11.04 7.67 -2.60
N VAL A 14 11.27 6.51 -1.98
CA VAL A 14 10.61 6.18 -0.72
C VAL A 14 11.14 7.09 0.37
N TRP A 15 10.25 7.94 0.89
CA TRP A 15 10.59 8.86 1.96
C TRP A 15 10.33 8.25 3.32
N ALA A 16 9.23 7.51 3.46
CA ALA A 16 8.89 6.87 4.72
C ALA A 16 8.00 5.68 4.47
N ILE A 17 8.09 4.69 5.35
CA ILE A 17 7.21 3.53 5.32
C ILE A 17 6.32 3.65 6.56
N GLU A 18 5.01 3.82 6.34
CA GLU A 18 4.07 4.11 7.41
C GLU A 18 3.40 2.88 7.97
N ALA A 19 3.24 1.83 7.17
CA ALA A 19 2.58 0.62 7.59
C ALA A 19 3.58 -0.50 7.80
N ARG A 20 3.17 -1.54 8.52
CA ARG A 20 4.02 -2.70 8.81
C ARG A 20 3.35 -3.95 8.28
N VAL A 21 4.18 -4.93 7.92
CA VAL A 21 3.68 -6.25 7.55
C VAL A 21 2.85 -6.79 8.70
N GLY A 22 1.64 -7.25 8.35
CA GLY A 22 0.69 -7.77 9.33
C GLY A 22 -0.38 -6.77 9.73
N ASP A 23 -0.20 -5.49 9.40
CA ASP A 23 -1.20 -4.48 9.75
C ASP A 23 -2.49 -4.72 8.99
N SER A 24 -3.59 -4.46 9.67
CA SER A 24 -4.91 -4.41 9.06
C SER A 24 -5.12 -3.00 8.53
N LEU A 25 -5.42 -2.89 7.25
CA LEU A 25 -5.52 -1.61 6.58
C LEU A 25 -6.91 -1.43 6.02
N GLU A 26 -7.41 -0.21 6.11
CA GLU A 26 -8.65 0.18 5.44
C GLU A 26 -8.29 0.80 4.10
N GLU A 27 -9.29 0.86 3.23
CA GLU A 27 -9.10 1.52 1.94
C GLU A 27 -8.57 2.94 2.17
N GLU A 28 -7.54 3.30 1.43
CA GLU A 28 -6.88 4.62 1.47
C GLU A 28 -5.99 4.86 2.69
N ASP A 29 -5.79 3.86 3.54
CA ASP A 29 -4.74 3.99 4.56
C ASP A 29 -3.38 4.09 3.88
N THR A 30 -2.51 4.95 4.40
CA THR A 30 -1.19 5.16 3.82
C THR A 30 -0.28 3.99 4.14
N ILE A 31 0.34 3.42 3.11
CA ILE A 31 1.32 2.34 3.28
C ILE A 31 2.73 2.91 3.28
N ILE A 32 3.08 3.68 2.25
CA ILE A 32 4.37 4.35 2.17
C ILE A 32 4.14 5.77 1.66
N VAL A 33 5.14 6.61 1.88
CA VAL A 33 5.13 7.98 1.37
C VAL A 33 6.31 8.12 0.42
N LEU A 34 6.04 8.60 -0.78
CA LEU A 34 7.06 8.86 -1.79
C LEU A 34 7.33 10.35 -1.86
N GLU A 35 8.58 10.69 -2.14
CA GLU A 35 8.96 12.06 -2.43
C GLU A 35 9.17 12.19 -3.93
N SER A 36 8.50 13.17 -4.54
CA SER A 36 8.63 13.46 -5.95
C SER A 36 8.50 14.94 -6.14
N MET A 37 9.50 15.56 -6.76
CA MET A 37 9.47 17.01 -7.07
C MET A 37 9.18 17.85 -5.83
N LYS A 38 9.82 17.48 -4.71
CA LYS A 38 9.70 18.18 -3.42
C LYS A 38 8.31 18.10 -2.82
N MET A 39 7.53 17.12 -3.25
CA MET A 39 6.21 16.85 -2.69
C MET A 39 6.20 15.46 -2.07
N GLU A 40 5.43 15.32 -1.01
CA GLU A 40 5.23 14.02 -0.37
C GLU A 40 3.90 13.46 -0.86
N ILE A 41 3.96 12.27 -1.45
CA ILE A 41 2.80 11.68 -2.09
C ILE A 41 2.58 10.30 -1.48
N PRO A 42 1.42 10.05 -0.85
CA PRO A 42 1.18 8.76 -0.23
C PRO A 42 0.82 7.69 -1.26
N VAL A 43 1.31 6.49 -1.03
CA VAL A 43 0.81 5.29 -1.69
C VAL A 43 -0.13 4.63 -0.70
N VAL A 44 -1.38 4.47 -1.10
CA VAL A 44 -2.42 4.07 -0.17
C VAL A 44 -2.95 2.68 -0.52
N ALA A 45 -3.58 2.06 0.48
CA ALA A 45 -4.21 0.76 0.28
C ALA A 45 -5.38 0.92 -0.69
N PRO A 46 -5.42 0.16 -1.78
CA PRO A 46 -6.52 0.26 -2.74
C PRO A 46 -7.80 -0.39 -2.25
N ARG A 47 -7.71 -1.23 -1.24
CA ARG A 47 -8.86 -1.95 -0.68
C ARG A 47 -8.57 -2.27 0.77
N GLU A 48 -9.62 -2.64 1.50
CA GLU A 48 -9.47 -3.14 2.85
C GLU A 48 -8.81 -4.52 2.82
N GLY A 49 -7.86 -4.74 3.73
CA GLY A 49 -7.16 -6.02 3.83
C GLY A 49 -6.01 -5.92 4.79
N SER A 50 -5.09 -6.86 4.73
CA SER A 50 -3.90 -6.83 5.55
C SER A 50 -2.66 -6.68 4.68
N LEU A 51 -1.65 -6.03 5.23
CA LEU A 51 -0.38 -5.85 4.53
C LEU A 51 0.43 -7.12 4.66
N LYS A 52 0.72 -7.75 3.53
CA LYS A 52 1.41 -9.02 3.53
C LYS A 52 2.91 -8.86 3.36
N GLU A 53 3.32 -7.92 2.51
CA GLU A 53 4.73 -7.76 2.22
C GLU A 53 4.99 -6.33 1.76
N ILE A 54 6.16 -5.80 2.15
CA ILE A 54 6.67 -4.53 1.63
C ILE A 54 7.88 -4.86 0.77
N LEU A 55 7.85 -4.41 -0.47
CA LEU A 55 8.84 -4.79 -1.48
C LEU A 55 9.96 -3.78 -1.63
N VAL A 56 9.90 -2.68 -0.90
CA VAL A 56 10.86 -1.58 -1.03
C VAL A 56 11.31 -1.14 0.35
N ALA A 57 12.36 -0.33 0.38
CA ALA A 57 12.91 0.21 1.62
C ALA A 57 13.02 1.72 1.50
N GLU A 58 13.16 2.38 2.65
CA GLU A 58 13.37 3.82 2.67
C GLU A 58 14.59 4.17 1.85
N GLY A 59 14.47 5.19 1.02
CA GLY A 59 15.54 5.63 0.16
C GLY A 59 15.56 5.01 -1.22
N ASP A 60 14.76 3.97 -1.45
CA ASP A 60 14.72 3.32 -2.75
C ASP A 60 14.10 4.22 -3.81
N ALA A 61 14.65 4.16 -5.02
CA ALA A 61 14.04 4.82 -6.17
C ALA A 61 12.89 3.97 -6.69
N ILE A 62 11.77 4.61 -6.97
CA ILE A 62 10.55 3.94 -7.39
C ILE A 62 10.16 4.46 -8.75
N THR A 63 9.78 3.55 -9.64
CA THR A 63 9.31 3.89 -10.98
C THR A 63 7.79 3.74 -11.02
N GLU A 64 7.15 4.62 -11.77
CA GLU A 64 5.70 4.52 -11.98
C GLU A 64 5.34 3.11 -12.44
N GLY A 65 4.31 2.52 -11.82
CA GLY A 65 3.88 1.16 -12.13
C GLY A 65 4.62 0.07 -11.38
N GLN A 66 5.65 0.43 -10.61
CA GLN A 66 6.41 -0.56 -9.86
C GLN A 66 5.60 -1.07 -8.68
N ASP A 67 5.68 -2.38 -8.42
CA ASP A 67 5.05 -2.97 -7.25
C ASP A 67 5.83 -2.57 -6.00
N VAL A 68 5.15 -2.03 -5.00
CA VAL A 68 5.81 -1.58 -3.78
C VAL A 68 5.35 -2.35 -2.56
N ALA A 69 4.21 -3.04 -2.63
CA ALA A 69 3.71 -3.81 -1.51
C ALA A 69 2.75 -4.87 -2.03
N ILE A 70 2.48 -5.86 -1.19
CA ILE A 70 1.49 -6.89 -1.48
C ILE A 70 0.52 -6.92 -0.31
N MET A 71 -0.77 -6.89 -0.63
CA MET A 71 -1.83 -6.99 0.35
C MET A 71 -2.63 -8.25 0.13
N GLU A 72 -3.21 -8.73 1.22
CA GLU A 72 -4.18 -9.81 1.19
C GLU A 72 -5.53 -9.20 1.50
N CYS A 73 -6.44 -9.23 0.53
CA CYS A 73 -7.69 -8.52 0.63
C CYS A 73 -8.85 -9.50 0.74
N TYR A 74 -9.87 -9.09 1.50
CA TYR A 74 -11.06 -9.90 1.68
C TYR A 74 -11.99 -9.73 0.50
N PRO A 75 -12.72 -10.80 0.12
CA PRO A 75 -13.73 -10.65 -0.91
C PRO A 75 -14.88 -9.77 -0.39
N PRO A 76 -15.62 -9.13 -1.26
CA PRO A 76 -16.71 -8.24 -0.84
C PRO A 76 -17.73 -8.92 0.07
N SER A 77 -17.97 -10.22 -0.12
CA SER A 77 -18.93 -10.92 0.73
C SER A 77 -18.47 -11.00 2.18
N GLN A 78 -17.16 -11.04 2.41
CA GLN A 78 -16.65 -11.05 3.79
C GLN A 78 -16.64 -9.66 4.38
N LEU A 79 -16.39 -8.65 3.57
CA LEU A 79 -16.41 -7.28 4.05
C LEU A 79 -17.79 -6.89 4.54
N ARG A 80 -18.83 -7.41 3.92
CA ARG A 80 -20.19 -7.04 4.26
C ARG A 80 -20.67 -7.66 5.55
N GLN A 81 -19.97 -8.63 6.08
CA GLN A 81 -20.39 -9.28 7.32
C GLN A 81 -19.93 -8.52 8.55
N ARG A 82 -19.14 -7.51 8.37
CA ARG A 82 -18.65 -6.71 9.48
C ARG A 82 -19.66 -5.63 9.81
N GLY A 83 -19.83 -5.38 11.09
CA GLY A 83 -20.66 -4.29 11.54
C GLY A 83 -22.15 -4.57 11.55
N ASP A 84 -22.52 -5.78 11.35
CA ASP A 84 -23.93 -6.17 11.41
C ASP A 84 -24.38 -6.48 12.81
#